data_dc5758baed5677926b015372d3916d53
#
_entry.id   dc5758baed5677926b015372d3916d53
#
_cell.length_a   1.000
_cell.length_b   1.000
_cell.length_c   1.000
_cell.angle_alpha   90.00
_cell.angle_beta   90.00
_cell.angle_gamma   90.00
#
_symmetry.space_group_name_H-M   'P 1'
#
loop_
_entity.id
_entity.type
_entity.pdbx_description
1 polymer ?
#
loop_
_entity_poly.entity_id
_entity_poly.type
_entity_poly.pdbx_seq_one_letter_code
_entity_poly.pdbx_strand_id
1 'polypeptide(L)'
;ILLQIKRDVLSQYAVLPGGGQHKGETLPEALRRECLEEINADVEVGDLLFVRDYISDHHEFAEANGHVHELELLFACSLPEGYQPQAGEDPDPGQIGVSWVPLDQLDAVNLYPRVLRYYLLHLDDPQRLIYLGDVN
;
A
#
# COMPACT_ATOMS: atom_id res chain seq x y z
N ILE A 1 11.20 0.10 2.42
CA ILE A 1 9.74 0.20 2.54
C ILE A 1 9.18 -1.00 3.28
N LEU A 2 8.15 -0.81 4.10
CA LEU A 2 7.42 -1.89 4.75
C LEU A 2 6.25 -2.34 3.86
N LEU A 3 6.13 -3.63 3.66
CA LEU A 3 5.09 -4.21 2.80
C LEU A 3 4.36 -5.34 3.52
N GLN A 4 3.06 -5.45 3.29
CA GLN A 4 2.31 -6.68 3.52
C GLN A 4 2.66 -7.70 2.45
N ILE A 5 2.88 -8.93 2.86
CA ILE A 5 3.05 -10.07 1.96
C ILE A 5 1.73 -10.85 1.95
N LYS A 6 1.14 -10.95 0.79
CA LYS A 6 -0.15 -11.62 0.59
C LYS A 6 0.03 -12.83 -0.33
N ARG A 7 -0.88 -13.78 -0.21
CA ARG A 7 -0.93 -14.97 -1.07
C ARG A 7 -2.36 -15.23 -1.53
N ASP A 8 -2.51 -15.44 -2.81
CA ASP A 8 -3.72 -15.96 -3.42
C ASP A 8 -3.51 -17.40 -3.95
N VAL A 9 -4.45 -17.91 -4.75
CA VAL A 9 -4.38 -19.24 -5.32
C VAL A 9 -3.31 -19.38 -6.41
N LEU A 10 -2.81 -18.29 -6.95
CA LEU A 10 -1.88 -18.27 -8.08
C LEU A 10 -0.45 -17.95 -7.63
N SER A 11 -0.28 -17.00 -6.73
CA SER A 11 1.04 -16.45 -6.41
C SER A 11 1.12 -15.76 -5.05
N GLN A 12 2.34 -15.42 -4.69
CA GLN A 12 2.63 -14.49 -3.60
C GLN A 12 2.90 -13.10 -4.20
N TYR A 13 2.36 -12.08 -3.56
CA TYR A 13 2.54 -10.68 -3.95
C TYR A 13 2.67 -9.78 -2.72
N ALA A 14 3.06 -8.53 -2.95
CA ALA A 14 3.25 -7.54 -1.91
C ALA A 14 2.40 -6.29 -2.20
N VAL A 15 1.87 -5.69 -1.15
CA VAL A 15 1.11 -4.44 -1.20
C VAL A 15 1.53 -3.51 -0.06
N LEU A 16 1.17 -2.23 -0.16
CA LEU A 16 1.28 -1.32 0.97
C LEU A 16 0.21 -1.64 2.01
N PRO A 17 0.49 -1.42 3.31
CA PRO A 17 -0.56 -1.40 4.35
C PRO A 17 -1.55 -0.27 4.10
N GLY A 18 -2.81 -0.52 4.39
CA GLY A 18 -3.88 0.46 4.27
C GLY A 18 -5.18 -0.14 3.77
N GLY A 19 -6.26 0.64 3.84
CA GLY A 19 -7.58 0.20 3.46
C GLY A 19 -8.59 1.33 3.36
N GLY A 20 -9.86 0.98 3.43
CA GLY A 20 -10.96 1.89 3.21
C GLY A 20 -11.22 2.83 4.39
N GLN A 21 -11.55 4.07 4.08
CA GLN A 21 -11.96 5.08 5.06
C GLN A 21 -13.37 4.77 5.61
N HIS A 22 -13.54 4.74 6.92
CA HIS A 22 -14.84 4.64 7.57
C HIS A 22 -15.53 6.01 7.61
N LYS A 23 -16.86 5.98 7.69
CA LYS A 23 -17.65 7.21 7.82
C LYS A 23 -17.28 7.94 9.11
N GLY A 24 -16.79 9.17 8.95
CA GLY A 24 -16.43 10.05 10.07
C GLY A 24 -14.92 10.07 10.39
N GLU A 25 -14.14 9.20 9.77
CA GLU A 25 -12.68 9.26 9.85
C GLU A 25 -12.12 10.28 8.88
N THR A 26 -11.04 10.94 9.25
CA THR A 26 -10.13 11.59 8.31
C THR A 26 -9.21 10.56 7.64
N LEU A 27 -8.55 10.90 6.53
CA LEU A 27 -7.60 10.00 5.87
C LEU A 27 -6.46 9.53 6.79
N PRO A 28 -5.82 10.44 7.60
CA PRO A 28 -4.81 10.00 8.56
C PRO A 28 -5.34 9.06 9.64
N GLU A 29 -6.57 9.25 10.12
CA GLU A 29 -7.19 8.36 11.10
C GLU A 29 -7.46 6.98 10.53
N ALA A 30 -7.99 6.91 9.31
CA ALA A 30 -8.20 5.65 8.61
C ALA A 30 -6.87 4.89 8.44
N LEU A 31 -5.83 5.57 7.94
CA LEU A 31 -4.53 4.94 7.70
C LEU A 31 -3.87 4.45 8.99
N ARG A 32 -3.97 5.21 10.10
CA ARG A 32 -3.46 4.74 11.41
C ARG A 32 -4.21 3.50 11.91
N ARG A 33 -5.54 3.45 11.77
CA ARG A 33 -6.36 2.29 12.13
C ARG A 33 -5.93 1.07 11.32
N GLU A 34 -5.88 1.18 10.00
CA GLU A 34 -5.46 0.09 9.10
C GLU A 34 -4.06 -0.42 9.43
N CYS A 35 -3.10 0.48 9.66
CA CYS A 35 -1.74 0.08 10.06
C CYS A 35 -1.71 -0.65 11.42
N LEU A 36 -2.56 -0.29 12.37
CA LEU A 36 -2.69 -1.04 13.63
C LEU A 36 -3.27 -2.43 13.40
N GLU A 37 -4.35 -2.52 12.61
CA GLU A 37 -5.07 -3.76 12.32
C GLU A 37 -4.22 -4.76 11.53
N GLU A 38 -3.46 -4.29 10.53
CA GLU A 38 -2.75 -5.13 9.58
C GLU A 38 -1.30 -5.43 9.96
N ILE A 39 -0.60 -4.44 10.50
CA ILE A 39 0.85 -4.53 10.76
C ILE A 39 1.25 -4.21 12.20
N ASN A 40 0.28 -4.03 13.10
CA ASN A 40 0.48 -3.70 14.51
C ASN A 40 1.41 -2.49 14.73
N ALA A 41 1.21 -1.43 13.96
CA ALA A 41 2.00 -0.21 14.04
C ALA A 41 1.12 1.03 14.19
N ASP A 42 1.31 1.80 15.27
CA ASP A 42 0.76 3.15 15.40
C ASP A 42 1.66 4.13 14.64
N VAL A 43 1.34 4.37 13.37
CA VAL A 43 2.16 5.18 12.48
C VAL A 43 1.92 6.68 12.67
N GLU A 44 2.96 7.48 12.46
CA GLU A 44 2.83 8.92 12.26
C GLU A 44 2.66 9.19 10.75
N VAL A 45 1.49 9.75 10.38
CA VAL A 45 1.15 10.04 8.98
C VAL A 45 1.73 11.39 8.58
N GLY A 46 2.56 11.39 7.57
CA GLY A 46 3.22 12.57 6.98
C GLY A 46 2.54 13.05 5.70
N ASP A 47 3.34 13.45 4.72
CA ASP A 47 2.87 14.06 3.48
C ASP A 47 2.15 13.09 2.55
N LEU A 48 1.16 13.59 1.81
CA LEU A 48 0.57 12.90 0.68
C LEU A 48 1.61 12.83 -0.44
N LEU A 49 1.97 11.62 -0.84
CA LEU A 49 2.98 11.38 -1.88
C LEU A 49 2.36 11.21 -3.25
N PHE A 50 1.32 10.37 -3.34
CA PHE A 50 0.70 10.02 -4.62
C PHE A 50 -0.82 9.85 -4.48
N VAL A 51 -1.50 10.08 -5.59
CA VAL A 51 -2.92 9.78 -5.80
C VAL A 51 -3.03 9.00 -7.10
N ARG A 52 -3.77 7.88 -7.11
CA ARG A 52 -4.08 7.16 -8.34
C ARG A 52 -5.54 6.75 -8.41
N ASP A 53 -6.05 6.60 -9.60
CA ASP A 53 -7.24 5.80 -9.83
C ASP A 53 -6.84 4.32 -9.96
N TYR A 54 -7.70 3.45 -9.47
CA TYR A 54 -7.69 2.03 -9.79
C TYR A 54 -9.04 1.65 -10.36
N ILE A 55 -9.06 1.37 -11.66
CA ILE A 55 -10.25 0.90 -12.38
C ILE A 55 -10.01 -0.55 -12.73
N SER A 56 -10.59 -1.47 -11.96
CA SER A 56 -10.28 -2.91 -12.06
C SER A 56 -10.45 -3.47 -13.47
N ASP A 57 -11.44 -2.97 -14.22
CA ASP A 57 -11.73 -3.41 -15.60
C ASP A 57 -10.57 -3.15 -16.59
N HIS A 58 -9.64 -2.26 -16.24
CA HIS A 58 -8.50 -1.91 -17.10
C HIS A 58 -7.23 -2.71 -16.76
N HIS A 59 -7.27 -3.57 -15.73
CA HIS A 59 -6.10 -4.25 -15.19
C HIS A 59 -6.31 -5.77 -15.09
N GLU A 60 -5.24 -6.50 -14.79
CA GLU A 60 -5.20 -7.97 -14.77
C GLU A 60 -6.09 -8.63 -13.71
N PHE A 61 -6.59 -7.87 -12.73
CA PHE A 61 -7.47 -8.39 -11.66
C PHE A 61 -8.95 -8.12 -11.89
N ALA A 62 -9.36 -7.71 -13.08
CA ALA A 62 -10.75 -7.38 -13.41
C ALA A 62 -11.75 -8.48 -13.00
N GLU A 63 -11.44 -9.74 -13.28
CA GLU A 63 -12.31 -10.88 -12.96
C GLU A 63 -12.38 -11.15 -11.44
N ALA A 64 -11.30 -10.89 -10.70
CA ALA A 64 -11.21 -11.15 -9.27
C ALA A 64 -11.85 -10.03 -8.43
N ASN A 65 -11.69 -8.78 -8.86
CA ASN A 65 -12.10 -7.60 -8.09
C ASN A 65 -13.48 -7.05 -8.48
N GLY A 66 -14.13 -7.64 -9.50
CA GLY A 66 -15.39 -7.11 -10.01
C GLY A 66 -15.21 -5.72 -10.64
N HIS A 67 -16.29 -4.96 -10.75
CA HIS A 67 -16.26 -3.63 -11.35
C HIS A 67 -15.97 -2.56 -10.28
N VAL A 68 -14.72 -2.52 -9.81
CA VAL A 68 -14.29 -1.57 -8.78
C VAL A 68 -13.62 -0.36 -9.43
N HIS A 69 -13.96 0.83 -8.93
CA HIS A 69 -13.24 2.06 -9.22
C HIS A 69 -12.95 2.74 -7.88
N GLU A 70 -11.68 2.82 -7.53
CA GLU A 70 -11.19 3.39 -6.28
C GLU A 70 -10.23 4.53 -6.54
N LEU A 71 -10.26 5.52 -5.64
CA LEU A 71 -9.25 6.56 -5.57
C LEU A 71 -8.33 6.23 -4.39
N GLU A 72 -7.10 5.88 -4.70
CA GLU A 72 -6.10 5.57 -3.70
C GLU A 72 -5.20 6.78 -3.41
N LEU A 73 -5.00 7.05 -2.11
CA LEU A 73 -4.17 8.13 -1.62
C LEU A 73 -3.02 7.53 -0.80
N LEU A 74 -1.79 7.75 -1.23
CA LEU A 74 -0.60 7.17 -0.63
C LEU A 74 0.18 8.24 0.17
N PHE A 75 0.40 7.96 1.44
CA PHE A 75 1.07 8.86 2.37
C PHE A 75 2.45 8.34 2.78
N ALA A 76 3.38 9.25 3.02
CA ALA A 76 4.57 8.91 3.80
C ALA A 76 4.17 8.66 5.25
N CYS A 77 4.73 7.61 5.85
CA CYS A 77 4.50 7.31 7.25
C CYS A 77 5.81 7.00 7.96
N SER A 78 5.90 7.43 9.21
CA SER A 78 6.96 7.02 10.13
C SER A 78 6.45 5.94 11.08
N LEU A 79 7.29 4.93 11.31
CA LEU A 79 7.01 3.84 12.23
C LEU A 79 7.58 4.14 13.62
N PRO A 80 7.03 3.59 14.70
CA PRO A 80 7.60 3.70 16.03
C PRO A 80 9.05 3.21 16.07
N GLU A 81 9.87 3.85 16.90
CA GLU A 81 11.26 3.42 17.09
C GLU A 81 11.32 1.96 17.56
N GLY A 82 12.21 1.19 16.94
CA GLY A 82 12.38 -0.23 17.25
C GLY A 82 11.28 -1.16 16.73
N TYR A 83 10.35 -0.66 15.92
CA TYR A 83 9.30 -1.50 15.32
C TYR A 83 9.90 -2.69 14.56
N GLN A 84 9.33 -3.87 14.81
CA GLN A 84 9.65 -5.10 14.09
C GLN A 84 8.45 -5.54 13.25
N PRO A 85 8.65 -5.94 11.98
CA PRO A 85 7.57 -6.40 11.12
C PRO A 85 6.77 -7.55 11.74
N GLN A 86 5.47 -7.36 11.87
CA GLN A 86 4.55 -8.34 12.45
C GLN A 86 3.14 -8.09 11.93
N ALA A 87 2.30 -9.12 11.93
CA ALA A 87 0.88 -8.96 11.66
C ALA A 87 0.19 -8.27 12.84
N GLY A 88 -0.83 -7.50 12.55
CA GLY A 88 -1.72 -6.93 13.53
C GLY A 88 -2.81 -7.90 13.98
N GLU A 89 -3.81 -7.39 14.69
CA GLU A 89 -4.90 -8.20 15.25
C GLU A 89 -5.98 -8.57 14.21
N ASP A 90 -6.12 -7.77 13.16
CA ASP A 90 -7.09 -7.99 12.08
C ASP A 90 -6.42 -7.85 10.70
N PRO A 91 -5.53 -8.79 10.35
CA PRO A 91 -4.81 -8.74 9.09
C PRO A 91 -5.74 -8.98 7.90
N ASP A 92 -5.45 -8.33 6.80
CA ASP A 92 -6.17 -8.48 5.55
C ASP A 92 -6.29 -9.95 5.07
N PRO A 93 -7.38 -10.33 4.40
CA PRO A 93 -7.51 -11.65 3.79
C PRO A 93 -6.31 -11.98 2.88
N GLY A 94 -5.73 -13.14 3.09
CA GLY A 94 -4.56 -13.61 2.36
C GLY A 94 -3.22 -13.03 2.82
N GLN A 95 -3.18 -12.15 3.80
CA GLN A 95 -1.94 -11.70 4.40
C GLN A 95 -1.22 -12.87 5.10
N ILE A 96 0.03 -13.11 4.73
CA ILE A 96 0.87 -14.18 5.28
C ILE A 96 2.10 -13.64 6.03
N GLY A 97 2.32 -12.34 6.00
CA GLY A 97 3.42 -11.70 6.70
C GLY A 97 3.54 -10.21 6.40
N VAL A 98 4.51 -9.61 7.08
CA VAL A 98 4.94 -8.22 6.92
C VAL A 98 6.45 -8.21 6.80
N SER A 99 7.00 -7.45 5.87
CA SER A 99 8.46 -7.45 5.63
C SER A 99 8.99 -6.10 5.21
N TRP A 100 10.20 -5.80 5.68
CA TRP A 100 11.01 -4.72 5.12
C TRP A 100 11.60 -5.16 3.78
N VAL A 101 11.44 -4.32 2.76
CA VAL A 101 12.06 -4.49 1.44
C VAL A 101 12.87 -3.24 1.13
N PRO A 102 14.18 -3.37 0.88
CA PRO A 102 15.00 -2.27 0.38
C PRO A 102 14.44 -1.73 -0.94
N LEU A 103 14.49 -0.41 -1.15
CA LEU A 103 13.96 0.20 -2.38
C LEU A 103 14.65 -0.31 -3.64
N ASP A 104 15.95 -0.59 -3.56
CA ASP A 104 16.75 -1.15 -4.65
C ASP A 104 16.47 -2.64 -4.93
N GLN A 105 15.65 -3.30 -4.11
CA GLN A 105 15.25 -4.70 -4.27
C GLN A 105 13.76 -4.87 -4.61
N LEU A 106 13.04 -3.80 -4.90
CA LEU A 106 11.61 -3.86 -5.26
C LEU A 106 11.32 -4.69 -6.51
N ASP A 107 12.28 -4.84 -7.41
CA ASP A 107 12.15 -5.70 -8.60
C ASP A 107 12.13 -7.20 -8.25
N ALA A 108 12.62 -7.58 -7.07
CA ALA A 108 12.60 -8.96 -6.60
C ALA A 108 11.27 -9.39 -5.98
N VAL A 109 10.37 -8.44 -5.71
CA VAL A 109 9.04 -8.67 -5.14
C VAL A 109 7.96 -8.40 -6.17
N ASN A 110 6.89 -9.18 -6.14
CA ASN A 110 5.71 -8.92 -6.96
C ASN A 110 4.85 -7.82 -6.29
N LEU A 111 5.33 -6.57 -6.33
CA LEU A 111 4.69 -5.40 -5.73
C LEU A 111 3.52 -4.91 -6.57
N TYR A 112 2.38 -4.64 -5.93
CA TYR A 112 1.23 -3.93 -6.50
C TYR A 112 0.91 -2.65 -5.72
N PRO A 113 0.54 -1.57 -6.43
CA PRO A 113 0.63 -1.42 -7.89
C PRO A 113 2.09 -1.44 -8.36
N ARG A 114 2.32 -2.05 -9.50
CA ARG A 114 3.69 -2.25 -10.05
C ARG A 114 4.40 -0.94 -10.35
N VAL A 115 3.66 0.06 -10.75
CA VAL A 115 4.17 1.39 -11.08
C VAL A 115 4.89 2.05 -9.89
N LEU A 116 4.55 1.69 -8.66
CA LEU A 116 5.18 2.24 -7.46
C LEU A 116 6.69 2.00 -7.41
N ARG A 117 7.22 0.93 -8.01
CA ARG A 117 8.67 0.70 -8.09
C ARG A 117 9.41 1.91 -8.64
N TYR A 118 8.89 2.45 -9.74
CA TYR A 118 9.49 3.63 -10.37
C TYR A 118 9.36 4.87 -9.48
N TYR A 119 8.16 5.16 -9.00
CA TYR A 119 7.89 6.38 -8.25
C TYR A 119 8.58 6.42 -6.88
N LEU A 120 8.69 5.29 -6.21
CA LEU A 120 9.38 5.19 -4.91
C LEU A 120 10.90 5.41 -5.03
N LEU A 121 11.50 5.04 -6.16
CA LEU A 121 12.92 5.31 -6.44
C LEU A 121 13.20 6.78 -6.81
N HIS A 122 12.16 7.55 -7.14
CA HIS A 122 12.25 8.94 -7.59
C HIS A 122 11.50 9.92 -6.69
N LEU A 123 11.38 9.60 -5.40
CA LEU A 123 10.69 10.46 -4.43
C LEU A 123 11.30 11.85 -4.31
N ASP A 124 12.62 11.97 -4.50
CA ASP A 124 13.38 13.22 -4.42
C ASP A 124 13.27 14.08 -5.68
N ASP A 125 12.64 13.59 -6.75
CA ASP A 125 12.46 14.39 -7.97
C ASP A 125 11.43 15.51 -7.71
N PRO A 126 11.83 16.79 -7.79
CA PRO A 126 10.92 17.90 -7.57
C PRO A 126 9.82 18.03 -8.64
N GLN A 127 9.97 17.35 -9.76
CA GLN A 127 8.99 17.30 -10.85
C GLN A 127 8.15 16.02 -10.85
N ARG A 128 8.26 15.18 -9.81
CA ARG A 128 7.46 13.96 -9.72
C ARG A 128 5.95 14.27 -9.77
N LEU A 129 5.23 13.42 -10.45
CA LEU A 129 3.77 13.51 -10.48
C LEU A 129 3.21 13.13 -9.12
N ILE A 130 2.21 13.86 -8.65
CA ILE A 130 1.40 13.49 -7.48
C ILE A 130 0.21 12.63 -7.93
N TYR A 131 -0.50 13.04 -8.98
CA TYR A 131 -1.57 12.26 -9.57
C TYR A 131 -1.05 11.40 -10.70
N LEU A 132 -1.20 10.09 -10.54
CA LEU A 132 -0.62 9.09 -11.44
C LEU A 132 -1.60 8.62 -12.52
N GLY A 133 -2.88 8.95 -12.39
CA GLY A 133 -3.94 8.43 -13.27
C GLY A 133 -4.31 6.99 -12.93
N ASP A 134 -4.94 6.31 -13.88
CA ASP A 134 -5.32 4.89 -13.77
C ASP A 134 -4.11 4.02 -14.13
N VAL A 135 -3.43 3.51 -13.10
CA VAL A 135 -2.17 2.77 -13.21
C VAL A 135 -2.13 1.58 -12.23
N ASN A 136 -1.36 0.52 -12.62
CA ASN A 136 -1.15 -0.65 -11.76
C ASN A 136 0.29 -1.20 -11.82
#